data_c3167358cc4657d22f8d3871bf3670b4
#
_entry.id   c3167358cc4657d22f8d3871bf3670b4
#
_cell.length_a   1.000
_cell.length_b   1.000
_cell.length_c   1.000
_cell.angle_alpha   90.00
_cell.angle_beta   90.00
_cell.angle_gamma   90.00
#
_symmetry.space_group_name_H-M   'P 1'
#
loop_
_entity.id
_entity.type
_entity.pdbx_description
1 polymer ?
#
loop_
_entity_poly.entity_id
_entity_poly.type
_entity_poly.pdbx_seq_one_letter_code
_entity_poly.pdbx_strand_id
1 'polypeptide(L)'
;LALCGIIIDLFHNLKEHFSSQHQERKQYRKVLGSNYRMLAFLLILTTIPTAVIGGMIQSLVTLTSSNLLAPGVGLYLTAILLVVADMLPEGEKTQKNLKPKDALIAGFFQGFSTIPGLSRLGSTISACVIGGMTRSYAVKYSLIVSVPAIIGATIVELATMGKNKIVFHPVYLVGVFMAALAGYFTIRILMRVVKKRKLKYFALYCLLVGTFSIAGYFLL
;
A
#
# COMPACT_ATOMS: atom_id res chain seq x y z
N LEU A 1 -12.69 8.25 -2.18
CA LEU A 1 -12.83 9.05 -3.42
C LEU A 1 -11.72 8.73 -4.42
N ALA A 2 -10.45 8.62 -4.03
CA ALA A 2 -9.38 8.26 -4.96
C ALA A 2 -9.45 6.79 -5.41
N LEU A 3 -9.88 5.88 -4.54
CA LEU A 3 -10.21 4.49 -4.90
C LEU A 3 -11.45 4.43 -5.79
N CYS A 4 -12.48 5.25 -5.51
CA CYS A 4 -13.61 5.42 -6.43
C CYS A 4 -13.15 6.02 -7.77
N GLY A 5 -12.22 6.98 -7.79
CA GLY A 5 -11.64 7.52 -9.02
C GLY A 5 -10.84 6.49 -9.81
N ILE A 6 -10.01 5.68 -9.13
CA ILE A 6 -9.27 4.57 -9.77
C ILE A 6 -10.23 3.48 -10.25
N ILE A 7 -11.26 3.18 -9.47
CA ILE A 7 -12.31 2.23 -9.83
C ILE A 7 -13.19 2.82 -10.95
N ILE A 8 -13.54 4.10 -10.90
CA ILE A 8 -14.33 4.80 -11.93
C ILE A 8 -13.51 4.95 -13.22
N ASP A 9 -12.22 5.32 -13.17
CA ASP A 9 -11.34 5.33 -14.34
C ASP A 9 -11.10 3.92 -14.90
N LEU A 10 -11.05 2.91 -14.02
CA LEU A 10 -11.04 1.50 -14.45
C LEU A 10 -12.36 1.11 -15.13
N PHE A 11 -13.50 1.55 -14.58
CA PHE A 11 -14.83 1.32 -15.15
C PHE A 11 -15.10 2.20 -16.37
N HIS A 12 -14.61 3.44 -16.42
CA HIS A 12 -14.78 4.34 -17.58
C HIS A 12 -13.95 3.89 -18.78
N ASN A 13 -12.70 3.49 -18.57
CA ASN A 13 -11.88 2.85 -19.62
C ASN A 13 -12.47 1.49 -20.07
N LEU A 14 -13.18 0.81 -19.17
CA LEU A 14 -13.96 -0.38 -19.53
C LEU A 14 -15.17 -0.03 -20.40
N LYS A 15 -15.87 1.07 -20.12
CA LYS A 15 -17.09 1.47 -20.82
C LYS A 15 -16.80 2.01 -22.22
N GLU A 16 -15.71 2.74 -22.42
CA GLU A 16 -15.29 3.22 -23.75
C GLU A 16 -14.82 2.07 -24.67
N HIS A 17 -14.15 1.04 -24.09
CA HIS A 17 -13.83 -0.17 -24.86
C HIS A 17 -15.05 -1.06 -25.17
N PHE A 18 -16.16 -0.85 -24.45
CA PHE A 18 -17.39 -1.63 -24.68
C PHE A 18 -18.24 -1.14 -25.83
N SER A 19 -17.94 0.03 -26.41
CA SER A 19 -18.80 0.66 -27.44
C SER A 19 -18.50 0.28 -28.89
N SER A 20 -17.41 -0.42 -29.20
CA SER A 20 -17.11 -0.83 -30.55
C SER A 20 -16.81 -2.32 -30.70
N GLN A 21 -17.62 -2.98 -31.48
CA GLN A 21 -17.50 -4.28 -32.17
C GLN A 21 -17.88 -5.57 -31.41
N HIS A 22 -18.99 -6.13 -31.88
CA HIS A 22 -19.68 -7.30 -31.30
C HIS A 22 -18.96 -8.65 -31.49
N GLN A 23 -17.98 -8.80 -32.36
CA GLN A 23 -17.32 -10.07 -32.66
C GLN A 23 -16.00 -10.30 -31.88
N GLU A 24 -15.27 -9.25 -31.58
CA GLU A 24 -14.10 -9.33 -30.68
C GLU A 24 -14.47 -9.51 -29.21
N ARG A 25 -15.70 -9.19 -28.84
CA ARG A 25 -16.21 -9.26 -27.44
C ARG A 25 -16.05 -10.61 -26.76
N LYS A 26 -16.19 -11.74 -27.45
CA LYS A 26 -16.10 -13.07 -26.80
C LYS A 26 -14.67 -13.42 -26.39
N GLN A 27 -13.69 -13.06 -27.20
CA GLN A 27 -12.28 -13.34 -26.92
C GLN A 27 -11.71 -12.36 -25.88
N TYR A 28 -12.04 -11.07 -25.99
CA TYR A 28 -11.68 -10.04 -25.01
C TYR A 28 -12.31 -10.31 -23.63
N ARG A 29 -13.58 -10.72 -23.58
CA ARG A 29 -14.25 -11.06 -22.32
C ARG A 29 -13.60 -12.23 -21.60
N LYS A 30 -13.06 -13.22 -22.32
CA LYS A 30 -12.34 -14.36 -21.75
C LYS A 30 -10.95 -13.94 -21.21
N VAL A 31 -10.25 -13.08 -21.92
CA VAL A 31 -8.92 -12.54 -21.52
C VAL A 31 -9.06 -11.56 -20.35
N LEU A 32 -10.01 -10.64 -20.40
CA LEU A 32 -10.28 -9.69 -19.32
C LEU A 32 -10.74 -10.43 -18.05
N GLY A 33 -11.69 -11.35 -18.16
CA GLY A 33 -12.17 -12.15 -17.02
C GLY A 33 -11.06 -12.97 -16.37
N SER A 34 -10.13 -13.50 -17.16
CA SER A 34 -8.94 -14.21 -16.64
C SER A 34 -7.99 -13.27 -15.88
N ASN A 35 -7.74 -12.07 -16.39
CA ASN A 35 -6.82 -11.11 -15.76
C ASN A 35 -7.36 -10.57 -14.41
N TYR A 36 -8.66 -10.29 -14.33
CA TYR A 36 -9.27 -9.83 -13.07
C TYR A 36 -9.35 -10.94 -12.03
N ARG A 37 -9.68 -12.16 -12.43
CA ARG A 37 -9.68 -13.33 -11.53
C ARG A 37 -8.27 -13.59 -10.99
N MET A 38 -7.26 -13.50 -11.85
CA MET A 38 -5.86 -13.63 -11.44
C MET A 38 -5.44 -12.50 -10.47
N LEU A 39 -5.83 -11.25 -10.75
CA LEU A 39 -5.55 -10.14 -9.84
C LEU A 39 -6.22 -10.35 -8.47
N ALA A 40 -7.50 -10.72 -8.45
CA ALA A 40 -8.22 -11.02 -7.20
C ALA A 40 -7.54 -12.15 -6.41
N PHE A 41 -7.12 -13.22 -7.08
CA PHE A 41 -6.36 -14.30 -6.45
C PHE A 41 -5.05 -13.79 -5.85
N LEU A 42 -4.29 -12.97 -6.59
CA LEU A 42 -3.03 -12.39 -6.11
C LEU A 42 -3.24 -11.45 -4.92
N LEU A 43 -4.35 -10.69 -4.90
CA LEU A 43 -4.71 -9.83 -3.75
C LEU A 43 -4.97 -10.66 -2.49
N ILE A 44 -5.73 -11.74 -2.61
CA ILE A 44 -5.99 -12.67 -1.50
C ILE A 44 -4.66 -13.28 -1.03
N LEU A 45 -3.84 -13.75 -1.98
CA LEU A 45 -2.54 -14.35 -1.69
C LEU A 45 -1.58 -13.38 -1.00
N THR A 46 -1.63 -12.09 -1.33
CA THR A 46 -0.85 -11.04 -0.65
C THR A 46 -1.39 -10.76 0.75
N THR A 47 -2.70 -10.81 0.94
CA THR A 47 -3.34 -10.49 2.22
C THR A 47 -3.03 -11.55 3.29
N ILE A 48 -2.85 -12.82 2.92
CA ILE A 48 -2.56 -13.90 3.86
C ILE A 48 -1.26 -13.64 4.66
N PRO A 49 -0.08 -13.50 4.04
CA PRO A 49 1.14 -13.22 4.79
C PRO A 49 1.09 -11.87 5.50
N THR A 50 0.40 -10.87 4.93
CA THR A 50 0.18 -9.59 5.61
C THR A 50 -0.57 -9.77 6.93
N ALA A 51 -1.65 -10.54 6.94
CA ALA A 51 -2.45 -10.78 8.14
C ALA A 51 -1.69 -11.61 9.18
N VAL A 52 -0.98 -12.66 8.74
CA VAL A 52 -0.20 -13.53 9.65
C VAL A 52 0.92 -12.75 10.31
N ILE A 53 1.76 -12.08 9.52
CA ILE A 53 2.92 -11.34 10.03
C ILE A 53 2.46 -10.13 10.84
N GLY A 54 1.49 -9.36 10.33
CA GLY A 54 0.92 -8.22 11.04
C GLY A 54 0.32 -8.61 12.39
N GLY A 55 -0.42 -9.71 12.45
CA GLY A 55 -0.97 -10.26 13.69
C GLY A 55 0.10 -10.72 14.69
N MET A 56 1.16 -11.38 14.22
CA MET A 56 2.27 -11.80 15.07
C MET A 56 3.05 -10.61 15.65
N ILE A 57 3.21 -9.53 14.88
CA ILE A 57 3.94 -8.33 15.29
C ILE A 57 3.08 -7.40 16.15
N GLN A 58 1.75 -7.55 16.14
CA GLN A 58 0.82 -6.66 16.86
C GLN A 58 1.18 -6.50 18.34
N SER A 59 1.52 -7.58 19.04
CA SER A 59 1.93 -7.53 20.43
C SER A 59 3.23 -6.76 20.65
N LEU A 60 4.17 -6.88 19.71
CA LEU A 60 5.42 -6.13 19.74
C LEU A 60 5.19 -4.63 19.50
N VAL A 61 4.27 -4.31 18.60
CA VAL A 61 3.87 -2.91 18.30
C VAL A 61 3.30 -2.23 19.52
N THR A 62 2.42 -2.90 20.28
CA THR A 62 1.83 -2.32 21.50
C THR A 62 2.89 -2.04 22.58
N LEU A 63 3.91 -2.88 22.69
CA LEU A 63 5.03 -2.70 23.62
C LEU A 63 5.97 -1.56 23.21
N THR A 64 6.14 -1.32 21.92
CA THR A 64 7.09 -0.34 21.38
C THR A 64 6.46 0.99 20.98
N SER A 65 5.13 1.09 20.97
CA SER A 65 4.40 2.30 20.57
C SER A 65 4.56 3.47 21.53
N SER A 66 5.03 3.21 22.75
CA SER A 66 5.21 4.23 23.81
C SER A 66 6.54 5.00 23.72
N ASN A 67 7.46 4.60 22.85
CA ASN A 67 8.76 5.27 22.72
C ASN A 67 9.04 5.72 21.29
N LEU A 68 9.85 6.77 21.14
CA LEU A 68 10.20 7.38 19.86
C LEU A 68 11.28 6.59 19.08
N LEU A 69 11.93 5.61 19.70
CA LEU A 69 12.99 4.83 19.09
C LEU A 69 12.45 3.92 17.97
N ALA A 70 11.35 3.20 18.24
CA ALA A 70 10.79 2.26 17.27
C ALA A 70 10.34 2.94 15.96
N PRO A 71 9.56 4.05 15.98
CA PRO A 71 9.23 4.76 14.75
C PRO A 71 10.45 5.38 14.08
N GLY A 72 11.45 5.83 14.83
CA GLY A 72 12.71 6.32 14.27
C GLY A 72 13.45 5.25 13.45
N VAL A 73 13.65 4.06 14.02
CA VAL A 73 14.27 2.91 13.34
C VAL A 73 13.43 2.47 12.13
N GLY A 74 12.09 2.42 12.26
CA GLY A 74 11.20 2.09 11.16
C GLY A 74 11.31 3.06 9.98
N LEU A 75 11.48 4.36 10.25
CA LEU A 75 11.72 5.38 9.23
C LEU A 75 13.06 5.19 8.52
N TYR A 76 14.12 4.81 9.24
CA TYR A 76 15.41 4.48 8.62
C TYR A 76 15.30 3.27 7.70
N LEU A 77 14.62 2.21 8.14
CA LEU A 77 14.36 1.03 7.29
C LEU A 77 13.56 1.40 6.03
N THR A 78 12.56 2.26 6.19
CA THR A 78 11.79 2.80 5.04
C THR A 78 12.72 3.54 4.07
N ALA A 79 13.60 4.39 4.58
CA ALA A 79 14.53 5.15 3.76
C ALA A 79 15.47 4.22 2.96
N ILE A 80 16.03 3.20 3.60
CA ILE A 80 16.88 2.18 2.94
C ILE A 80 16.10 1.49 1.82
N LEU A 81 14.89 1.00 2.10
CA LEU A 81 14.07 0.32 1.10
C LEU A 81 13.75 1.21 -0.10
N LEU A 82 13.45 2.48 0.13
CA LEU A 82 13.16 3.45 -0.92
C LEU A 82 14.40 3.76 -1.77
N VAL A 83 15.57 3.91 -1.15
CA VAL A 83 16.85 4.11 -1.88
C VAL A 83 17.16 2.91 -2.73
N VAL A 84 17.11 1.70 -2.17
CA VAL A 84 17.34 0.46 -2.92
C VAL A 84 16.40 0.36 -4.11
N ALA A 85 15.10 0.60 -3.91
CA ALA A 85 14.12 0.58 -4.99
C ALA A 85 14.37 1.66 -6.06
N ASP A 86 14.90 2.83 -5.67
CA ASP A 86 15.20 3.93 -6.61
C ASP A 86 16.44 3.65 -7.46
N MET A 87 17.43 2.91 -6.93
CA MET A 87 18.66 2.53 -7.62
C MET A 87 18.45 1.42 -8.65
N LEU A 88 17.41 0.60 -8.50
CA LEU A 88 17.16 -0.52 -9.41
C LEU A 88 16.72 -0.03 -10.80
N PRO A 89 17.03 -0.78 -11.87
CA PRO A 89 16.52 -0.51 -13.21
C PRO A 89 14.99 -0.64 -13.25
N GLU A 90 14.37 -0.14 -14.32
CA GLU A 90 12.93 -0.31 -14.53
C GLU A 90 12.62 -1.79 -14.75
N GLY A 91 11.68 -2.31 -13.97
CA GLY A 91 11.21 -3.67 -14.14
C GLY A 91 10.22 -3.79 -15.32
N GLU A 92 9.97 -5.02 -15.76
CA GLU A 92 9.09 -5.30 -16.91
C GLU A 92 7.77 -5.94 -16.51
N LYS A 93 7.64 -6.39 -15.25
CA LYS A 93 6.42 -7.08 -14.80
C LYS A 93 5.25 -6.11 -14.66
N THR A 94 4.15 -6.52 -15.25
CA THR A 94 2.84 -5.86 -15.17
C THR A 94 1.81 -6.88 -14.71
N GLN A 95 0.53 -6.49 -14.67
CA GLN A 95 -0.58 -7.39 -14.29
C GLN A 95 -0.57 -8.74 -15.03
N LYS A 96 -0.15 -8.76 -16.29
CA LYS A 96 -0.16 -9.97 -17.14
C LYS A 96 0.91 -10.99 -16.76
N ASN A 97 2.03 -10.53 -16.21
CA ASN A 97 3.23 -11.34 -15.96
C ASN A 97 3.50 -11.55 -14.48
N LEU A 98 2.56 -11.17 -13.61
CA LEU A 98 2.70 -11.37 -12.16
C LEU A 98 2.57 -12.85 -11.81
N LYS A 99 3.47 -13.29 -10.93
CA LYS A 99 3.49 -14.66 -10.41
C LYS A 99 3.00 -14.69 -8.95
N PRO A 100 2.46 -15.80 -8.46
CA PRO A 100 2.07 -15.96 -7.06
C PRO A 100 3.18 -15.59 -6.06
N LYS A 101 4.43 -15.90 -6.37
CA LYS A 101 5.57 -15.56 -5.52
C LYS A 101 5.75 -14.04 -5.35
N ASP A 102 5.43 -13.23 -6.39
CA ASP A 102 5.55 -11.78 -6.32
C ASP A 102 4.51 -11.21 -5.34
N ALA A 103 3.31 -11.81 -5.31
CA ALA A 103 2.26 -11.49 -4.37
C ALA A 103 2.64 -11.85 -2.92
N LEU A 104 3.24 -13.02 -2.71
CA LEU A 104 3.72 -13.44 -1.38
C LEU A 104 4.81 -12.52 -0.85
N ILE A 105 5.78 -12.13 -1.69
CA ILE A 105 6.84 -11.18 -1.31
C ILE A 105 6.24 -9.83 -0.95
N ALA A 106 5.33 -9.30 -1.77
CA ALA A 106 4.64 -8.04 -1.48
C ALA A 106 3.88 -8.11 -0.15
N GLY A 107 3.18 -9.21 0.12
CA GLY A 107 2.45 -9.44 1.36
C GLY A 107 3.35 -9.58 2.58
N PHE A 108 4.50 -10.21 2.42
CA PHE A 108 5.52 -10.31 3.46
C PHE A 108 6.03 -8.92 3.88
N PHE A 109 6.46 -8.10 2.94
CA PHE A 109 6.89 -6.73 3.23
C PHE A 109 5.77 -5.86 3.78
N GLN A 110 4.54 -6.06 3.30
CA GLN A 110 3.36 -5.36 3.82
C GLN A 110 3.05 -5.78 5.27
N GLY A 111 3.23 -7.04 5.63
CA GLY A 111 3.06 -7.52 7.00
C GLY A 111 4.05 -6.87 7.97
N PHE A 112 5.32 -6.78 7.60
CA PHE A 112 6.32 -6.07 8.41
C PHE A 112 6.05 -4.58 8.55
N SER A 113 5.32 -3.96 7.63
CA SER A 113 4.97 -2.54 7.71
C SER A 113 3.99 -2.17 8.83
N THR A 114 3.54 -3.13 9.64
CA THR A 114 2.89 -2.87 10.93
C THR A 114 3.85 -2.31 11.97
N ILE A 115 5.16 -2.50 11.82
CA ILE A 115 6.17 -1.89 12.68
C ILE A 115 6.05 -0.35 12.59
N PRO A 116 5.98 0.36 13.75
CA PRO A 116 5.90 1.81 13.77
C PRO A 116 7.02 2.47 12.96
N GLY A 117 6.69 3.46 12.14
CA GLY A 117 7.64 4.16 11.27
C GLY A 117 7.97 3.45 9.95
N LEU A 118 7.73 2.14 9.83
CA LEU A 118 7.91 1.44 8.57
C LEU A 118 6.72 1.71 7.64
N SER A 119 6.95 2.53 6.61
CA SER A 119 5.92 2.94 5.67
C SER A 119 5.30 1.76 4.94
N ARG A 120 4.00 1.53 5.09
CA ARG A 120 3.26 0.46 4.42
C ARG A 120 3.40 0.55 2.89
N LEU A 121 3.10 1.71 2.33
CA LEU A 121 3.24 1.94 0.89
C LEU A 121 4.69 1.88 0.45
N GLY A 122 5.61 2.51 1.20
CA GLY A 122 7.04 2.50 0.90
C GLY A 122 7.60 1.08 0.82
N SER A 123 7.35 0.24 1.83
CA SER A 123 7.81 -1.15 1.89
C SER A 123 7.23 -2.00 0.76
N THR A 124 5.92 -1.91 0.54
CA THR A 124 5.24 -2.72 -0.49
C THR A 124 5.64 -2.29 -1.90
N ILE A 125 5.77 -0.98 -2.18
CA ILE A 125 6.26 -0.47 -3.46
C ILE A 125 7.69 -0.94 -3.69
N SER A 126 8.57 -0.80 -2.70
CA SER A 126 9.95 -1.24 -2.79
C SER A 126 10.06 -2.74 -3.07
N ALA A 127 9.30 -3.56 -2.35
CA ALA A 127 9.24 -5.00 -2.58
C ALA A 127 8.78 -5.36 -4.00
N CYS A 128 7.75 -4.66 -4.51
CA CYS A 128 7.25 -4.84 -5.87
C CYS A 128 8.29 -4.45 -6.94
N VAL A 129 8.99 -3.33 -6.73
CA VAL A 129 10.06 -2.87 -7.65
C VAL A 129 11.25 -3.83 -7.61
N ILE A 130 11.71 -4.25 -6.43
CA ILE A 130 12.76 -5.27 -6.26
C ILE A 130 12.33 -6.59 -6.92
N GLY A 131 11.05 -6.94 -6.85
CA GLY A 131 10.47 -8.09 -7.55
C GLY A 131 10.42 -7.97 -9.08
N GLY A 132 10.85 -6.84 -9.65
CA GLY A 132 10.91 -6.58 -11.10
C GLY A 132 9.60 -6.07 -11.69
N MET A 133 8.70 -5.51 -10.88
CA MET A 133 7.50 -4.81 -11.40
C MET A 133 7.88 -3.44 -11.96
N THR A 134 7.15 -3.01 -13.00
CA THR A 134 7.25 -1.62 -13.45
C THR A 134 6.87 -0.68 -12.33
N ARG A 135 7.56 0.45 -12.17
CA ARG A 135 7.31 1.42 -11.08
C ARG A 135 5.86 1.87 -11.00
N SER A 136 5.28 2.18 -12.16
CA SER A 136 3.86 2.56 -12.26
C SER A 136 2.92 1.47 -11.77
N TYR A 137 3.22 0.20 -12.06
CA TYR A 137 2.38 -0.91 -11.65
C TYR A 137 2.59 -1.25 -10.18
N ALA A 138 3.83 -1.19 -9.68
CA ALA A 138 4.16 -1.39 -8.27
C ALA A 138 3.33 -0.47 -7.35
N VAL A 139 3.22 0.83 -7.69
CA VAL A 139 2.39 1.77 -6.92
C VAL A 139 0.91 1.39 -6.98
N LYS A 140 0.37 1.10 -8.18
CA LYS A 140 -1.03 0.70 -8.32
C LYS A 140 -1.34 -0.58 -7.53
N TYR A 141 -0.48 -1.58 -7.65
CA TYR A 141 -0.63 -2.85 -6.94
C TYR A 141 -0.58 -2.65 -5.42
N SER A 142 0.39 -1.90 -4.92
CA SER A 142 0.54 -1.60 -3.48
C SER A 142 -0.66 -0.86 -2.91
N LEU A 143 -1.23 0.09 -3.66
CA LEU A 143 -2.45 0.81 -3.26
C LEU A 143 -3.66 -0.13 -3.18
N ILE A 144 -3.85 -1.00 -4.19
CA ILE A 144 -4.98 -1.93 -4.23
C ILE A 144 -4.86 -2.96 -3.11
N VAL A 145 -3.67 -3.52 -2.89
CA VAL A 145 -3.41 -4.52 -1.83
C VAL A 145 -3.58 -3.92 -0.43
N SER A 146 -3.32 -2.62 -0.25
CA SER A 146 -3.51 -1.97 1.06
C SER A 146 -4.99 -1.90 1.48
N VAL A 147 -5.94 -1.96 0.54
CA VAL A 147 -7.39 -1.87 0.85
C VAL A 147 -7.87 -3.04 1.70
N PRO A 148 -7.72 -4.33 1.29
CA PRO A 148 -8.15 -5.44 2.14
C PRO A 148 -7.40 -5.48 3.47
N ALA A 149 -6.12 -5.07 3.50
CA ALA A 149 -5.34 -5.01 4.73
C ALA A 149 -5.88 -3.95 5.70
N ILE A 150 -6.27 -2.76 5.21
CA ILE A 150 -6.86 -1.70 6.03
C ILE A 150 -8.24 -2.13 6.54
N ILE A 151 -9.07 -2.72 5.67
CA ILE A 151 -10.39 -3.22 6.08
C ILE A 151 -10.23 -4.29 7.17
N GLY A 152 -9.33 -5.25 6.98
CA GLY A 152 -9.04 -6.29 7.97
C GLY A 152 -8.59 -5.72 9.31
N ALA A 153 -7.64 -4.77 9.31
CA ALA A 153 -7.18 -4.10 10.52
C ALA A 153 -8.32 -3.35 11.22
N THR A 154 -9.16 -2.64 10.47
CA THR A 154 -10.33 -1.93 11.01
C THR A 154 -11.32 -2.89 11.68
N ILE A 155 -11.60 -4.05 11.07
CA ILE A 155 -12.50 -5.06 11.65
C ILE A 155 -11.93 -5.58 12.97
N VAL A 156 -10.63 -5.89 13.01
CA VAL A 156 -9.97 -6.36 14.24
C VAL A 156 -10.03 -5.29 15.33
N GLU A 157 -9.74 -4.03 15.00
CA GLU A 157 -9.81 -2.90 15.94
C GLU A 157 -11.22 -2.74 16.51
N LEU A 158 -12.24 -2.72 15.65
CA LEU A 158 -13.64 -2.63 16.08
C LEU A 158 -14.07 -3.82 16.96
N ALA A 159 -13.59 -5.02 16.67
CA ALA A 159 -13.89 -6.22 17.48
C ALA A 159 -13.25 -6.15 18.86
N THR A 160 -12.07 -5.54 19.00
CA THR A 160 -11.34 -5.41 20.26
C THR A 160 -11.83 -4.25 21.13
N MET A 161 -12.38 -3.19 20.54
CA MET A 161 -12.87 -2.01 21.28
C MET A 161 -14.08 -2.27 22.17
N GLY A 162 -14.83 -3.35 21.99
CA GLY A 162 -16.06 -3.68 22.73
C GLY A 162 -17.24 -2.76 22.39
N LYS A 163 -18.47 -3.30 22.56
CA LYS A 163 -19.73 -2.67 22.08
C LYS A 163 -20.04 -1.29 22.68
N ASN A 164 -19.49 -0.96 23.85
CA ASN A 164 -19.82 0.27 24.59
C ASN A 164 -18.93 1.48 24.28
N LYS A 165 -17.93 1.34 23.40
CA LYS A 165 -16.98 2.42 23.08
C LYS A 165 -17.18 3.06 21.71
N ILE A 166 -18.09 2.57 20.90
CA ILE A 166 -18.36 3.14 19.58
C ILE A 166 -19.40 4.26 19.75
N VAL A 167 -18.94 5.45 20.06
CA VAL A 167 -19.78 6.66 20.04
C VAL A 167 -19.62 7.33 18.69
N PHE A 168 -20.69 7.35 17.89
CA PHE A 168 -20.70 8.07 16.62
C PHE A 168 -20.79 9.57 16.89
N HIS A 169 -19.70 10.29 16.67
CA HIS A 169 -19.66 11.75 16.77
C HIS A 169 -19.54 12.37 15.38
N PRO A 170 -20.30 13.42 15.02
CA PRO A 170 -20.24 14.07 13.69
C PRO A 170 -18.84 14.53 13.28
N VAL A 171 -17.95 14.82 14.22
CA VAL A 171 -16.55 15.17 13.98
C VAL A 171 -15.80 14.09 13.20
N TYR A 172 -16.18 12.80 13.34
CA TYR A 172 -15.56 11.72 12.58
C TYR A 172 -15.80 11.84 11.07
N LEU A 173 -16.96 12.38 10.65
CA LEU A 173 -17.26 12.62 9.24
C LEU A 173 -16.33 13.68 8.64
N VAL A 174 -16.03 14.73 9.41
CA VAL A 174 -15.07 15.77 8.99
C VAL A 174 -13.67 15.15 8.86
N GLY A 175 -13.26 14.33 9.83
CA GLY A 175 -11.98 13.60 9.79
C GLY A 175 -11.85 12.71 8.56
N VAL A 176 -12.88 11.92 8.25
CA VAL A 176 -12.92 11.04 7.06
C VAL A 176 -12.84 11.87 5.77
N PHE A 177 -13.57 12.98 5.67
CA PHE A 177 -13.53 13.86 4.51
C PHE A 177 -12.14 14.47 4.31
N MET A 178 -11.53 14.99 5.36
CA MET A 178 -10.19 15.58 5.31
C MET A 178 -9.12 14.54 4.97
N ALA A 179 -9.22 13.34 5.54
CA ALA A 179 -8.33 12.22 5.23
C ALA A 179 -8.45 11.78 3.76
N ALA A 180 -9.67 11.72 3.23
CA ALA A 180 -9.91 11.40 1.82
C ALA A 180 -9.32 12.46 0.89
N LEU A 181 -9.48 13.75 1.22
CA LEU A 181 -8.93 14.86 0.44
C LEU A 181 -7.40 14.83 0.43
N ALA A 182 -6.78 14.70 1.61
CA ALA A 182 -5.33 14.59 1.75
C ALA A 182 -4.79 13.36 1.01
N GLY A 183 -5.45 12.21 1.14
CA GLY A 183 -5.10 10.98 0.46
C GLY A 183 -5.12 11.11 -1.06
N TYR A 184 -6.13 11.78 -1.61
CA TYR A 184 -6.23 12.03 -3.04
C TYR A 184 -5.03 12.82 -3.60
N PHE A 185 -4.66 13.92 -2.94
CA PHE A 185 -3.49 14.71 -3.36
C PHE A 185 -2.18 13.92 -3.19
N THR A 186 -2.03 13.23 -2.06
CA THR A 186 -0.84 12.43 -1.76
C THR A 186 -0.63 11.33 -2.80
N ILE A 187 -1.67 10.61 -3.20
CA ILE A 187 -1.58 9.56 -4.22
C ILE A 187 -1.15 10.17 -5.57
N ARG A 188 -1.70 11.31 -5.97
CA ARG A 188 -1.29 12.00 -7.20
C ARG A 188 0.18 12.40 -7.20
N ILE A 189 0.66 12.94 -6.08
CA ILE A 189 2.07 13.32 -5.93
C ILE A 189 2.94 12.06 -5.97
N LEU A 190 2.61 11.03 -5.21
CA LEU A 190 3.34 9.76 -5.16
C LEU A 190 3.49 9.14 -6.56
N MET A 191 2.41 9.06 -7.33
CA MET A 191 2.44 8.53 -8.69
C MET A 191 3.39 9.30 -9.61
N ARG A 192 3.46 10.65 -9.48
CA ARG A 192 4.38 11.48 -10.26
C ARG A 192 5.84 11.24 -9.86
N VAL A 193 6.10 11.17 -8.57
CA VAL A 193 7.45 11.02 -8.02
C VAL A 193 8.03 9.66 -8.37
N VAL A 194 7.25 8.60 -8.20
CA VAL A 194 7.69 7.23 -8.51
C VAL A 194 7.98 7.05 -9.99
N LYS A 195 7.13 7.59 -10.88
CA LYS A 195 7.38 7.58 -12.34
C LYS A 195 8.65 8.30 -12.74
N LYS A 196 9.02 9.37 -12.03
CA LYS A 196 10.22 10.16 -12.31
C LYS A 196 11.51 9.62 -11.66
N ARG A 197 11.48 8.44 -11.05
CA ARG A 197 12.61 7.87 -10.29
C ARG A 197 13.14 8.85 -9.24
N LYS A 198 12.26 9.39 -8.41
CA LYS A 198 12.60 10.38 -7.40
C LYS A 198 12.23 9.92 -5.99
N LEU A 199 12.24 8.60 -5.74
CA LEU A 199 11.96 8.03 -4.41
C LEU A 199 12.99 8.46 -3.36
N LYS A 200 14.20 8.82 -3.79
CA LYS A 200 15.27 9.34 -2.93
C LYS A 200 14.86 10.58 -2.11
N TYR A 201 13.94 11.42 -2.61
CA TYR A 201 13.45 12.56 -1.84
C TYR A 201 12.56 12.15 -0.67
N PHE A 202 11.75 11.09 -0.85
CA PHE A 202 11.00 10.50 0.26
C PHE A 202 11.93 9.77 1.23
N ALA A 203 12.98 9.12 0.75
CA ALA A 203 14.00 8.52 1.60
C ALA A 203 14.70 9.57 2.47
N LEU A 204 15.07 10.72 1.88
CA LEU A 204 15.67 11.83 2.62
C LEU A 204 14.72 12.36 3.71
N TYR A 205 13.43 12.53 3.38
CA TYR A 205 12.42 12.90 4.38
C TYR A 205 12.35 11.89 5.53
N CYS A 206 12.30 10.59 5.22
CA CYS A 206 12.27 9.54 6.23
C CYS A 206 13.53 9.55 7.09
N LEU A 207 14.71 9.79 6.52
CA LEU A 207 15.96 9.92 7.26
C LEU A 207 15.93 11.11 8.23
N LEU A 208 15.52 12.29 7.77
CA LEU A 208 15.45 13.48 8.61
C LEU A 208 14.47 13.28 9.78
N VAL A 209 13.24 12.86 9.49
CA VAL A 209 12.23 12.63 10.53
C VAL A 209 12.64 11.50 11.48
N GLY A 210 13.26 10.43 10.96
CA GLY A 210 13.81 9.34 11.75
C GLY A 210 14.91 9.80 12.70
N THR A 211 15.82 10.69 12.23
CA THR A 211 16.86 11.30 13.07
C THR A 211 16.24 12.13 14.19
N PHE A 212 15.26 12.97 13.89
CA PHE A 212 14.55 13.75 14.92
C PHE A 212 13.83 12.86 15.94
N SER A 213 13.23 11.75 15.49
CA SER A 213 12.55 10.80 16.36
C SER A 213 13.53 10.11 17.32
N ILE A 214 14.69 9.66 16.80
CA ILE A 214 15.73 9.01 17.62
C ILE A 214 16.39 10.02 18.55
N ALA A 215 16.71 11.22 18.07
CA ALA A 215 17.27 12.27 18.92
C ALA A 215 16.30 12.65 20.06
N GLY A 216 15.01 12.77 19.77
CA GLY A 216 13.99 13.02 20.79
C GLY A 216 13.91 11.92 21.85
N TYR A 217 14.15 10.66 21.48
CA TYR A 217 14.19 9.56 22.44
C TYR A 217 15.34 9.67 23.46
N PHE A 218 16.51 10.17 23.02
CA PHE A 218 17.66 10.32 23.91
C PHE A 218 17.68 11.65 24.68
N LEU A 219 16.88 12.64 24.27
CA LEU A 219 16.81 13.96 24.90
C LEU A 219 15.64 14.10 25.92
N LEU A 220 14.62 13.25 25.81
CA LEU A 220 13.46 13.18 26.72
C LEU A 220 13.57 12.01 27.68
#